data_e5beb2a31362e08d9a30839e5522e44e
#
_entry.id   e5beb2a31362e08d9a30839e5522e44e
#
_cell.length_a   1.000
_cell.length_b   1.000
_cell.length_c   1.000
_cell.angle_alpha   90.00
_cell.angle_beta   90.00
_cell.angle_gamma   90.00
#
_symmetry.space_group_name_H-M   'P 1'
#
loop_
_entity.id
_entity.type
_entity.pdbx_description
1 polymer ?
#
loop_
_entity_poly.entity_id
_entity_poly.type
_entity_poly.pdbx_seq_one_letter_code
_entity_poly.pdbx_strand_id
1 'polypeptide(L)'
;IFGIGGHPGFNLPVNENISKQDYYFTTQPSEARVKIPLTDSFLDWENRSLASTDSLIGISDELFKNDALIYQLRGHDNKISLRTEKNKFHINVWTRNAPFVGIWSQYPKTANYVCIEPWWGIADRNDTSGKLEEKYGMNHLAKGKSFDAGFSITFHGKD
;
A
#
# COMPACT_ATOMS: atom_id res chain seq x y z
N ILE A 1 -21.64 5.04 -7.32
CA ILE A 1 -20.63 4.05 -6.90
C ILE A 1 -19.30 4.51 -7.45
N PHE A 2 -18.21 4.42 -6.66
CA PHE A 2 -16.89 4.87 -7.09
C PHE A 2 -15.78 4.25 -6.21
N GLY A 3 -14.56 4.22 -6.75
CA GLY A 3 -13.33 4.04 -6.00
C GLY A 3 -12.46 5.28 -6.11
N ILE A 4 -11.66 5.56 -5.09
CA ILE A 4 -10.67 6.64 -5.09
C ILE A 4 -9.45 6.18 -4.31
N GLY A 5 -8.28 6.70 -4.65
CA GLY A 5 -7.04 6.39 -3.92
C GLY A 5 -5.93 7.37 -4.24
N GLY A 6 -4.86 7.29 -3.46
CA GLY A 6 -3.61 7.98 -3.71
C GLY A 6 -2.57 7.02 -4.27
N HIS A 7 -1.64 7.54 -5.08
CA HIS A 7 -0.53 6.77 -5.63
C HIS A 7 0.81 7.53 -5.46
N PRO A 8 1.16 7.94 -4.22
CA PRO A 8 2.42 8.63 -4.00
C PRO A 8 3.61 7.70 -4.16
N GLY A 9 4.59 8.11 -4.95
CA GLY A 9 5.85 7.42 -5.15
C GLY A 9 7.00 8.17 -4.47
N PHE A 10 7.94 7.43 -3.89
CA PHE A 10 9.10 7.94 -3.16
C PHE A 10 10.38 7.43 -3.79
N ASN A 11 11.26 8.33 -4.19
CA ASN A 11 12.56 7.95 -4.75
C ASN A 11 13.40 7.16 -3.74
N LEU A 12 14.04 6.09 -4.20
CA LEU A 12 14.99 5.27 -3.45
C LEU A 12 16.21 4.92 -4.31
N PRO A 13 17.41 5.05 -3.76
CA PRO A 13 17.70 5.61 -2.44
C PRO A 13 17.46 7.12 -2.37
N VAL A 14 17.27 7.63 -1.16
CA VAL A 14 17.09 9.07 -0.92
C VAL A 14 18.42 9.82 -1.05
N ASN A 15 19.53 9.14 -0.83
CA ASN A 15 20.89 9.66 -1.03
C ASN A 15 21.80 8.61 -1.68
N GLU A 16 22.91 9.06 -2.27
CA GLU A 16 23.81 8.24 -3.11
C GLU A 16 24.60 7.16 -2.35
N ASN A 17 24.68 7.23 -1.03
CA ASN A 17 25.48 6.31 -0.21
C ASN A 17 24.69 5.12 0.34
N ILE A 18 23.44 4.96 -0.05
CA ILE A 18 22.53 3.93 0.44
C ILE A 18 21.89 3.24 -0.75
N SER A 19 21.74 1.92 -0.70
CA SER A 19 21.03 1.19 -1.75
C SER A 19 19.53 1.09 -1.45
N LYS A 20 18.73 0.82 -2.48
CA LYS A 20 17.29 0.56 -2.33
C LYS A 20 17.01 -0.59 -1.34
N GLN A 21 17.87 -1.61 -1.33
CA GLN A 21 17.77 -2.80 -0.47
C GLN A 21 18.09 -2.53 1.01
N ASP A 22 18.66 -1.36 1.33
CA ASP A 22 18.87 -0.94 2.72
C ASP A 22 17.58 -0.40 3.38
N TYR A 23 16.51 -0.26 2.62
CA TYR A 23 15.23 0.23 3.12
C TYR A 23 14.25 -0.90 3.44
N TYR A 24 13.34 -0.59 4.33
CA TYR A 24 12.28 -1.50 4.75
C TYR A 24 11.01 -0.73 5.13
N PHE A 25 9.89 -1.43 5.10
CA PHE A 25 8.63 -0.94 5.62
C PHE A 25 8.36 -1.42 7.03
N THR A 26 7.74 -0.55 7.83
CA THR A 26 7.09 -0.92 9.09
C THR A 26 5.66 -0.44 9.07
N THR A 27 4.79 -1.10 9.83
CA THR A 27 3.37 -0.74 9.92
C THR A 27 2.94 -0.56 11.37
N GLN A 28 2.17 0.46 11.66
CA GLN A 28 1.55 0.70 12.95
C GLN A 28 0.05 0.93 12.79
N PRO A 29 -0.80 0.42 13.70
CA PRO A 29 -0.43 -0.49 14.78
C PRO A 29 0.15 -1.81 14.23
N SER A 30 0.93 -2.49 15.05
CA SER A 30 1.42 -3.85 14.76
C SER A 30 0.28 -4.83 14.98
N GLU A 31 -0.21 -5.43 13.91
CA GLU A 31 -1.34 -6.38 13.94
C GLU A 31 -1.32 -7.29 12.71
N ALA A 32 -1.97 -8.43 12.81
CA ALA A 32 -2.19 -9.27 11.64
C ALA A 32 -3.19 -8.59 10.67
N ARG A 33 -2.81 -8.54 9.39
CA ARG A 33 -3.63 -8.00 8.30
C ARG A 33 -3.86 -9.03 7.22
N VAL A 34 -5.01 -8.95 6.59
CA VAL A 34 -5.27 -9.77 5.40
C VAL A 34 -4.42 -9.22 4.26
N LYS A 35 -3.52 -10.06 3.75
CA LYS A 35 -2.79 -9.84 2.51
C LYS A 35 -3.58 -10.45 1.37
N ILE A 36 -3.79 -9.67 0.31
CA ILE A 36 -4.54 -10.08 -0.87
C ILE A 36 -3.56 -10.12 -2.04
N PRO A 37 -3.20 -11.30 -2.56
CA PRO A 37 -2.32 -11.40 -3.72
C PRO A 37 -3.03 -10.98 -4.99
N LEU A 38 -2.24 -10.67 -6.01
CA LEU A 38 -2.70 -10.42 -7.38
C LEU A 38 -2.28 -11.57 -8.29
N THR A 39 -3.16 -11.92 -9.22
CA THR A 39 -2.90 -12.83 -10.33
C THR A 39 -3.50 -12.19 -11.58
N ASP A 40 -2.68 -11.96 -12.61
CA ASP A 40 -3.08 -11.30 -13.86
C ASP A 40 -3.81 -9.95 -13.64
N SER A 41 -3.34 -9.16 -12.67
CA SER A 41 -3.91 -7.87 -12.24
C SER A 41 -5.27 -7.95 -11.53
N PHE A 42 -5.77 -9.14 -11.26
CA PHE A 42 -6.97 -9.37 -10.44
C PHE A 42 -6.61 -9.79 -9.02
N LEU A 43 -7.48 -9.46 -8.06
CA LEU A 43 -7.34 -9.96 -6.70
C LEU A 43 -7.56 -11.47 -6.69
N ASP A 44 -6.56 -12.21 -6.24
CA ASP A 44 -6.66 -13.64 -6.00
C ASP A 44 -7.32 -13.88 -4.64
N TRP A 45 -8.65 -13.94 -4.69
CA TRP A 45 -9.48 -13.95 -3.49
C TRP A 45 -9.34 -15.23 -2.66
N GLU A 46 -9.08 -16.34 -3.31
CA GLU A 46 -8.94 -17.65 -2.66
C GLU A 46 -7.61 -17.80 -1.91
N ASN A 47 -6.55 -17.14 -2.40
CA ASN A 47 -5.20 -17.23 -1.84
C ASN A 47 -4.87 -16.09 -0.86
N ARG A 48 -5.88 -15.46 -0.27
CA ARG A 48 -5.68 -14.50 0.81
C ARG A 48 -5.04 -15.16 2.03
N SER A 49 -4.17 -14.44 2.70
CA SER A 49 -3.47 -14.93 3.88
C SER A 49 -3.45 -13.87 4.99
N LEU A 50 -3.22 -14.32 6.22
CA LEU A 50 -2.90 -13.41 7.31
C LEU A 50 -1.39 -13.16 7.28
N ALA A 51 -1.01 -11.90 7.17
CA ALA A 51 0.37 -11.45 7.28
C ALA A 51 0.56 -10.72 8.61
N SER A 52 1.56 -11.15 9.37
CA SER A 52 2.02 -10.36 10.52
C SER A 52 2.71 -9.10 10.01
N THR A 53 2.44 -7.97 10.64
CA THR A 53 3.15 -6.71 10.39
C THR A 53 4.10 -6.34 11.52
N ASP A 54 4.39 -7.30 12.41
CA ASP A 54 5.37 -7.16 13.48
C ASP A 54 6.80 -7.18 12.94
N SER A 55 6.98 -7.73 11.75
CA SER A 55 8.26 -7.85 11.09
C SER A 55 8.52 -6.70 10.14
N LEU A 56 9.79 -6.37 9.98
CA LEU A 56 10.25 -5.46 8.94
C LEU A 56 10.04 -6.12 7.56
N ILE A 57 9.50 -5.38 6.62
CA ILE A 57 9.38 -5.83 5.23
C ILE A 57 10.52 -5.16 4.45
N GLY A 58 11.62 -5.89 4.25
CA GLY A 58 12.77 -5.42 3.49
C GLY A 58 12.42 -5.22 2.01
N ILE A 59 12.97 -4.18 1.40
CA ILE A 59 12.76 -3.91 -0.02
C ILE A 59 13.75 -4.72 -0.84
N SER A 60 13.23 -5.55 -1.73
CA SER A 60 13.98 -6.22 -2.78
C SER A 60 13.24 -6.11 -4.10
N ASP A 61 13.93 -6.32 -5.21
CA ASP A 61 13.27 -6.29 -6.51
C ASP A 61 12.24 -7.42 -6.63
N GLU A 62 12.57 -8.61 -6.11
CA GLU A 62 11.67 -9.77 -6.08
C GLU A 62 10.40 -9.58 -5.22
N LEU A 63 10.41 -8.61 -4.30
CA LEU A 63 9.25 -8.32 -3.45
C LEU A 63 8.00 -8.00 -4.28
N PHE A 64 8.19 -7.37 -5.44
CA PHE A 64 7.13 -6.91 -6.35
C PHE A 64 6.94 -7.80 -7.58
N LYS A 65 7.51 -8.99 -7.57
CA LYS A 65 7.43 -9.97 -8.66
C LYS A 65 5.99 -10.30 -9.06
N ASN A 66 5.10 -10.35 -8.10
CA ASN A 66 3.67 -10.62 -8.30
C ASN A 66 2.83 -9.34 -8.13
N ASP A 67 3.37 -8.19 -8.62
CA ASP A 67 2.71 -6.89 -8.53
C ASP A 67 2.66 -6.33 -7.08
N ALA A 68 1.68 -5.52 -6.75
CA ALA A 68 1.57 -4.83 -5.46
C ALA A 68 1.35 -5.78 -4.27
N LEU A 69 1.93 -5.41 -3.13
CA LEU A 69 1.55 -5.99 -1.85
C LEU A 69 0.29 -5.26 -1.37
N ILE A 70 -0.84 -5.93 -1.37
CA ILE A 70 -2.10 -5.36 -0.94
C ILE A 70 -2.47 -5.85 0.45
N TYR A 71 -2.73 -4.92 1.35
CA TYR A 71 -3.20 -5.21 2.70
C TYR A 71 -4.57 -4.59 2.94
N GLN A 72 -5.48 -5.38 3.50
CA GLN A 72 -6.75 -4.88 4.01
C GLN A 72 -6.51 -4.26 5.40
N LEU A 73 -6.92 -3.01 5.56
CA LEU A 73 -6.86 -2.26 6.80
C LEU A 73 -8.21 -2.34 7.54
N ARG A 74 -8.20 -2.10 8.84
CA ARG A 74 -9.40 -2.30 9.68
C ARG A 74 -10.19 -1.01 9.93
N GLY A 75 -10.08 -0.02 9.04
CA GLY A 75 -10.85 1.23 9.11
C GLY A 75 -10.40 2.20 10.20
N HIS A 76 -9.25 1.96 10.85
CA HIS A 76 -8.58 2.92 11.72
C HIS A 76 -7.34 3.49 11.03
N ASP A 77 -6.77 4.54 11.61
CA ASP A 77 -5.59 5.17 11.04
C ASP A 77 -4.36 4.25 11.16
N ASN A 78 -3.73 3.97 10.04
CA ASN A 78 -2.51 3.18 9.98
C ASN A 78 -1.36 4.07 9.52
N LYS A 79 -0.18 3.82 10.07
CA LYS A 79 1.05 4.45 9.65
C LYS A 79 1.94 3.41 8.97
N ILE A 80 2.21 3.62 7.69
CA ILE A 80 3.21 2.86 6.94
C ILE A 80 4.47 3.72 6.89
N SER A 81 5.56 3.22 7.43
CA SER A 81 6.83 3.93 7.46
C SER A 81 7.84 3.26 6.54
N LEU A 82 8.48 4.06 5.70
CA LEU A 82 9.62 3.68 4.87
C LEU A 82 10.89 4.16 5.58
N ARG A 83 11.79 3.25 5.93
CA ARG A 83 12.93 3.51 6.82
C ARG A 83 14.19 2.80 6.36
N THR A 84 15.33 3.25 6.91
CA THR A 84 16.63 2.58 6.83
C THR A 84 17.36 2.72 8.15
N GLU A 85 18.24 1.79 8.48
CA GLU A 85 19.15 1.90 9.62
C GLU A 85 20.41 2.72 9.29
N LYS A 86 20.62 3.06 8.03
CA LYS A 86 21.83 3.78 7.57
C LYS A 86 21.81 5.27 7.89
N ASN A 87 20.64 5.84 8.13
CA ASN A 87 20.47 7.24 8.52
C ASN A 87 19.13 7.44 9.26
N LYS A 88 18.88 8.69 9.70
CA LYS A 88 17.65 9.05 10.41
C LYS A 88 16.47 9.37 9.50
N PHE A 89 16.68 9.39 8.17
CA PHE A 89 15.63 9.72 7.24
C PHE A 89 14.55 8.64 7.22
N HIS A 90 13.32 9.06 7.31
CA HIS A 90 12.16 8.18 7.11
C HIS A 90 10.94 8.96 6.62
N ILE A 91 10.09 8.25 5.91
CA ILE A 91 8.82 8.75 5.40
C ILE A 91 7.72 7.98 6.11
N ASN A 92 6.71 8.69 6.60
CA ASN A 92 5.50 8.07 7.10
C ASN A 92 4.32 8.44 6.21
N VAL A 93 3.53 7.46 5.83
CA VAL A 93 2.23 7.62 5.20
C VAL A 93 1.16 7.20 6.19
N TRP A 94 0.31 8.15 6.59
CA TRP A 94 -0.84 7.91 7.45
C TRP A 94 -2.06 7.70 6.58
N THR A 95 -2.67 6.53 6.66
CA THR A 95 -3.71 6.10 5.71
C THR A 95 -5.11 6.58 6.09
N ARG A 96 -5.24 7.21 7.27
CA ARG A 96 -6.54 7.59 7.83
C ARG A 96 -7.47 6.36 7.90
N ASN A 97 -8.67 6.51 7.37
CA ASN A 97 -9.67 5.44 7.32
C ASN A 97 -9.67 4.65 6.00
N ALA A 98 -8.57 4.66 5.25
CA ALA A 98 -8.48 3.86 4.04
C ALA A 98 -8.68 2.37 4.36
N PRO A 99 -9.58 1.66 3.67
CA PRO A 99 -9.80 0.23 3.90
C PRO A 99 -8.69 -0.64 3.35
N PHE A 100 -7.87 -0.12 2.43
CA PHE A 100 -6.79 -0.85 1.80
C PHE A 100 -5.53 0.00 1.65
N VAL A 101 -4.38 -0.66 1.57
CA VAL A 101 -3.12 -0.05 1.15
C VAL A 101 -2.40 -0.98 0.19
N GLY A 102 -1.91 -0.40 -0.90
CA GLY A 102 -0.97 -1.02 -1.83
C GLY A 102 0.46 -0.55 -1.55
N ILE A 103 1.42 -1.45 -1.62
CA ILE A 103 2.84 -1.14 -1.62
C ILE A 103 3.41 -1.71 -2.90
N TRP A 104 4.03 -0.87 -3.74
CA TRP A 104 4.41 -1.26 -5.08
C TRP A 104 5.70 -0.60 -5.57
N SER A 105 6.39 -1.29 -6.45
CA SER A 105 7.44 -0.76 -7.31
C SER A 105 7.46 -1.55 -8.60
N GLN A 106 8.00 -0.96 -9.66
CA GLN A 106 8.04 -1.60 -10.98
C GLN A 106 8.92 -2.86 -10.97
N TYR A 107 8.44 -3.92 -11.60
CA TYR A 107 9.12 -5.18 -11.85
C TYR A 107 8.81 -5.65 -13.30
N PRO A 108 9.73 -6.32 -14.03
CA PRO A 108 11.11 -6.70 -13.67
C PRO A 108 12.13 -5.57 -13.87
N LYS A 109 11.76 -4.47 -14.51
CA LYS A 109 12.64 -3.30 -14.59
C LYS A 109 12.68 -2.65 -13.23
N THR A 110 13.82 -2.74 -12.56
CA THR A 110 14.01 -2.10 -11.26
C THR A 110 13.87 -0.59 -11.40
N ALA A 111 12.95 -0.02 -10.65
CA ALA A 111 12.77 1.41 -10.57
C ALA A 111 13.35 1.97 -9.27
N ASN A 112 13.87 3.18 -9.33
CA ASN A 112 14.43 3.86 -8.17
C ASN A 112 13.34 4.59 -7.37
N TYR A 113 12.22 3.92 -7.15
CA TYR A 113 11.14 4.42 -6.31
C TYR A 113 10.32 3.26 -5.73
N VAL A 114 9.50 3.59 -4.74
CA VAL A 114 8.49 2.72 -4.19
C VAL A 114 7.23 3.54 -3.89
N CYS A 115 6.07 2.95 -4.08
CA CYS A 115 4.77 3.57 -3.80
C CYS A 115 4.18 3.02 -2.51
N ILE A 116 3.48 3.88 -1.77
CA ILE A 116 2.64 3.51 -0.62
C ILE A 116 1.28 4.15 -0.87
N GLU A 117 0.29 3.36 -1.19
CA GLU A 117 -0.93 3.77 -1.86
C GLU A 117 -2.18 3.51 -1.00
N PRO A 118 -2.69 4.50 -0.24
CA PRO A 118 -3.96 4.36 0.46
C PRO A 118 -5.13 4.36 -0.53
N TRP A 119 -6.04 3.38 -0.40
CA TRP A 119 -7.16 3.21 -1.31
C TRP A 119 -8.50 3.11 -0.60
N TRP A 120 -9.52 3.80 -1.12
CA TRP A 120 -10.95 3.66 -0.87
C TRP A 120 -11.62 3.07 -2.11
N GLY A 121 -11.29 1.87 -2.39
CA GLY A 121 -11.59 1.07 -3.55
C GLY A 121 -10.47 0.06 -3.74
N ILE A 122 -10.63 -0.90 -4.60
CA ILE A 122 -9.63 -1.95 -4.84
C ILE A 122 -9.79 -2.50 -6.26
N ALA A 123 -8.80 -3.24 -6.77
CA ALA A 123 -8.88 -3.95 -8.05
C ALA A 123 -10.07 -4.92 -8.10
N ASP A 124 -10.41 -5.41 -9.27
CA ASP A 124 -11.42 -6.45 -9.43
C ASP A 124 -10.91 -7.80 -8.89
N ARG A 125 -11.83 -8.61 -8.41
CA ARG A 125 -11.55 -10.01 -8.06
C ARG A 125 -11.45 -10.85 -9.32
N ASN A 126 -10.74 -11.96 -9.25
CA ASN A 126 -10.62 -12.93 -10.35
C ASN A 126 -11.96 -13.59 -10.73
N ASP A 127 -12.97 -13.53 -9.86
CA ASP A 127 -14.34 -14.03 -10.09
C ASP A 127 -15.36 -12.90 -10.36
N THR A 128 -14.90 -11.73 -10.81
CA THR A 128 -15.74 -10.54 -11.02
C THR A 128 -16.80 -10.77 -12.09
N SER A 129 -17.99 -10.21 -11.89
CA SER A 129 -19.03 -10.13 -12.91
C SER A 129 -18.79 -9.00 -13.93
N GLY A 130 -17.82 -8.12 -13.66
CA GLY A 130 -17.57 -6.91 -14.44
C GLY A 130 -18.54 -5.75 -14.16
N LYS A 131 -19.52 -5.93 -13.29
CA LYS A 131 -20.46 -4.89 -12.92
C LYS A 131 -19.95 -4.08 -11.73
N LEU A 132 -19.92 -2.76 -11.87
CA LEU A 132 -19.39 -1.86 -10.85
C LEU A 132 -20.17 -1.94 -9.53
N GLU A 133 -21.48 -2.14 -9.59
CA GLU A 133 -22.35 -2.27 -8.43
C GLU A 133 -22.10 -3.54 -7.59
N GLU A 134 -21.51 -4.56 -8.21
CA GLU A 134 -21.17 -5.84 -7.57
C GLU A 134 -19.70 -5.90 -7.15
N LYS A 135 -18.92 -4.88 -7.55
CA LYS A 135 -17.48 -4.84 -7.29
C LYS A 135 -17.18 -4.69 -5.81
N TYR A 136 -16.32 -5.57 -5.29
CA TYR A 136 -15.88 -5.54 -3.91
C TYR A 136 -15.15 -4.22 -3.54
N GLY A 137 -15.41 -3.72 -2.34
CA GLY A 137 -14.68 -2.59 -1.76
C GLY A 137 -15.01 -1.23 -2.36
N MET A 138 -16.08 -1.09 -3.14
CA MET A 138 -16.51 0.18 -3.70
C MET A 138 -17.27 1.03 -2.68
N ASN A 139 -17.21 2.36 -2.86
CA ASN A 139 -17.96 3.32 -2.07
C ASN A 139 -19.32 3.58 -2.73
N HIS A 140 -20.35 3.69 -1.89
CA HIS A 140 -21.71 4.03 -2.30
C HIS A 140 -22.07 5.40 -1.74
N LEU A 141 -22.36 6.37 -2.61
CA LEU A 141 -22.72 7.72 -2.21
C LEU A 141 -24.11 8.05 -2.71
N ALA A 142 -25.00 8.32 -1.78
CA ALA A 142 -26.37 8.74 -2.11
C ALA A 142 -26.38 10.19 -2.63
N LYS A 143 -27.40 10.53 -3.43
CA LYS A 143 -27.59 11.89 -3.92
C LYS A 143 -27.64 12.91 -2.79
N GLY A 144 -26.86 13.98 -2.93
CA GLY A 144 -26.76 15.07 -1.95
C GLY A 144 -25.92 14.76 -0.71
N LYS A 145 -25.20 13.64 -0.69
CA LYS A 145 -24.23 13.31 0.37
C LYS A 145 -22.82 13.60 -0.07
N SER A 146 -21.91 13.73 0.91
CA SER A 146 -20.48 13.90 0.71
C SER A 146 -19.70 12.67 1.17
N PHE A 147 -18.55 12.45 0.59
CA PHE A 147 -17.57 11.45 0.98
C PHE A 147 -16.23 12.14 1.22
N ASP A 148 -15.66 11.92 2.39
CA ASP A 148 -14.37 12.47 2.77
C ASP A 148 -13.34 11.35 2.87
N ALA A 149 -12.26 11.48 2.13
CA ALA A 149 -11.12 10.58 2.12
C ALA A 149 -9.83 11.39 2.13
N GLY A 150 -8.81 10.88 2.76
CA GLY A 150 -7.53 11.57 2.80
C GLY A 150 -6.44 10.75 3.44
N PHE A 151 -5.22 11.11 3.13
CA PHE A 151 -4.02 10.57 3.76
C PHE A 151 -3.03 11.72 4.00
N SER A 152 -2.03 11.50 4.83
CA SER A 152 -0.97 12.47 5.05
C SER A 152 0.40 11.83 4.94
N ILE A 153 1.37 12.61 4.51
CA ILE A 153 2.77 12.19 4.37
C ILE A 153 3.62 13.10 5.25
N THR A 154 4.49 12.50 6.04
CA THR A 154 5.50 13.23 6.81
C THR A 154 6.89 12.75 6.48
N PHE A 155 7.80 13.68 6.32
CA PHE A 155 9.21 13.44 6.06
C PHE A 155 9.99 13.80 7.31
N HIS A 156 10.86 12.89 7.75
CA HIS A 156 11.70 13.05 8.93
C HIS A 156 13.16 12.80 8.57
N GLY A 157 14.04 13.54 9.23
CA GLY A 157 15.48 13.46 9.04
C GLY A 157 16.01 14.68 8.33
N LYS A 158 16.63 15.56 9.13
CA LYS A 158 17.74 16.39 8.68
C LYS A 158 19.00 15.80 9.30
N ASP A 159 20.06 15.80 8.51
CA ASP A 159 21.42 15.62 9.00
C ASP A 159 21.79 16.67 10.02
#